data_7b2d86c3c72ba5548fbe389b7607b999
#
_entry.id   7b2d86c3c72ba5548fbe389b7607b999
#
_cell.length_a   1.000
_cell.length_b   1.000
_cell.length_c   1.000
_cell.angle_alpha   90.00
_cell.angle_beta   90.00
_cell.angle_gamma   90.00
#
_symmetry.space_group_name_H-M   'P 1'
#
loop_
_entity.id
_entity.type
_entity.pdbx_description
1 polymer ?
#
loop_
_entity_poly.entity_id
_entity_poly.type
_entity_poly.pdbx_seq_one_letter_code
_entity_poly.pdbx_strand_id
1 'polypeptide(L)'
;MLTNKSISIEMDFVKLYTIFSARFTEVKDDIEKEFSKIQISDIIELCNLYSSKKYNPLIVYLKKNGFKINSFKDKKKISEHFEYLLNTKLNLQEILDYCFKNKLVKKSESFKYYFNKKDVFLKDYENNQNHKDFEKQFNNGGNTPKRLKDKYDIELSDEEFKKSEKILKKKTFFIDLFSKKLEFKEAINYYRYLNEEIESEYITMHKTKGSGIENVIVVLDEYFWNKYNFKSIYDSTIEEGKRYKNQKLFYVASSRTIKNLAIIRMIEDEDEEKIMKEYFKECKLIKK
;
A
#
# COMPACT_ATOMS: atom_id res chain seq x y z
N MET A 1 9.68 -4.17 -14.31
CA MET A 1 8.46 -4.16 -13.46
C MET A 1 8.64 -3.08 -12.42
N LEU A 2 7.70 -2.15 -12.31
CA LEU A 2 7.77 -1.16 -11.24
C LEU A 2 7.48 -1.86 -9.90
N THR A 3 8.31 -1.59 -8.90
CA THR A 3 8.04 -2.08 -7.53
C THR A 3 6.82 -1.35 -6.96
N ASN A 4 6.14 -1.92 -5.99
CA ASN A 4 5.07 -1.21 -5.28
C ASN A 4 5.54 0.14 -4.72
N LYS A 5 6.81 0.23 -4.34
CA LYS A 5 7.43 1.50 -3.90
C LYS A 5 7.57 2.49 -5.07
N SER A 6 8.01 2.05 -6.24
CA SER A 6 8.11 2.92 -7.43
C SER A 6 6.74 3.44 -7.86
N ILE A 7 5.71 2.58 -7.84
CA ILE A 7 4.32 2.96 -8.10
C ILE A 7 3.83 3.99 -7.07
N SER A 8 4.17 3.80 -5.79
CA SER A 8 3.74 4.73 -4.73
C SER A 8 4.38 6.12 -4.86
N ILE A 9 5.58 6.21 -5.44
CA ILE A 9 6.24 7.48 -5.77
C ILE A 9 5.51 8.15 -6.93
N GLU A 10 5.30 7.44 -8.03
CA GLU A 10 4.65 7.95 -9.24
C GLU A 10 3.22 8.42 -8.98
N MET A 11 2.49 7.67 -8.17
CA MET A 11 1.10 7.95 -7.82
C MET A 11 0.92 8.82 -6.57
N ASP A 12 2.01 9.40 -6.05
CA ASP A 12 2.04 10.34 -4.91
C ASP A 12 1.35 9.80 -3.63
N PHE A 13 1.72 8.55 -3.23
CA PHE A 13 1.33 7.98 -1.93
C PHE A 13 2.49 7.24 -1.23
N VAL A 14 3.72 7.71 -1.44
CA VAL A 14 4.94 7.03 -0.97
C VAL A 14 5.07 6.99 0.56
N LYS A 15 4.62 8.02 1.27
CA LYS A 15 4.68 8.05 2.74
C LYS A 15 3.71 7.05 3.34
N LEU A 16 2.47 7.00 2.81
CA LEU A 16 1.49 5.97 3.18
C LEU A 16 2.08 4.57 3.00
N TYR A 17 2.62 4.28 1.80
CA TYR A 17 3.25 2.99 1.53
C TYR A 17 4.40 2.68 2.50
N THR A 18 5.26 3.67 2.78
CA THR A 18 6.42 3.51 3.68
C THR A 18 5.99 3.18 5.11
N ILE A 19 4.98 3.89 5.64
CA ILE A 19 4.43 3.65 6.99
C ILE A 19 3.89 2.23 7.12
N PHE A 20 3.15 1.75 6.12
CA PHE A 20 2.59 0.41 6.15
C PHE A 20 3.64 -0.67 5.92
N SER A 21 4.55 -0.51 4.97
CA SER A 21 5.60 -1.49 4.66
C SER A 21 6.63 -1.66 5.79
N ALA A 22 6.79 -0.67 6.66
CA ALA A 22 7.63 -0.78 7.87
C ALA A 22 7.08 -1.78 8.89
N ARG A 23 5.78 -2.08 8.85
CA ARG A 23 5.12 -2.96 9.82
C ARG A 23 4.54 -4.23 9.20
N PHE A 24 4.02 -4.16 8.00
CA PHE A 24 3.22 -5.21 7.38
C PHE A 24 3.89 -5.77 6.13
N THR A 25 3.66 -7.03 5.84
CA THR A 25 4.13 -7.71 4.63
C THR A 25 3.14 -7.64 3.48
N GLU A 26 1.84 -7.70 3.78
CA GLU A 26 0.75 -7.62 2.80
C GLU A 26 0.16 -6.20 2.78
N VAL A 27 1.02 -5.24 2.36
CA VAL A 27 0.77 -3.79 2.50
C VAL A 27 -0.60 -3.36 1.99
N LYS A 28 -1.04 -3.88 0.83
CA LYS A 28 -2.33 -3.53 0.24
C LYS A 28 -3.50 -3.93 1.14
N ASP A 29 -3.56 -5.20 1.52
CA ASP A 29 -4.65 -5.74 2.33
C ASP A 29 -4.68 -5.09 3.71
N ASP A 30 -3.49 -4.75 4.25
CA ASP A 30 -3.38 -4.13 5.55
C ASP A 30 -3.78 -2.65 5.53
N ILE A 31 -3.52 -1.89 4.44
CA ILE A 31 -4.07 -0.54 4.27
C ILE A 31 -5.60 -0.58 4.28
N GLU A 32 -6.20 -1.45 3.47
CA GLU A 32 -7.66 -1.56 3.38
C GLU A 32 -8.28 -1.93 4.74
N LYS A 33 -7.69 -2.90 5.47
CA LYS A 33 -8.13 -3.31 6.80
C LYS A 33 -8.02 -2.20 7.84
N GLU A 34 -6.88 -1.54 7.92
CA GLU A 34 -6.66 -0.47 8.90
C GLU A 34 -7.55 0.75 8.59
N PHE A 35 -7.65 1.17 7.33
CA PHE A 35 -8.49 2.29 6.91
C PHE A 35 -9.99 2.03 7.15
N SER A 36 -10.46 0.79 6.96
CA SER A 36 -11.82 0.40 7.32
C SER A 36 -12.07 0.52 8.82
N LYS A 37 -11.15 0.07 9.68
CA LYS A 37 -11.28 0.18 11.14
C LYS A 37 -11.37 1.62 11.63
N ILE A 38 -10.61 2.52 11.02
CA ILE A 38 -10.58 3.95 11.39
C ILE A 38 -11.50 4.83 10.54
N GLN A 39 -12.35 4.24 9.71
CA GLN A 39 -13.36 4.91 8.85
C GLN A 39 -12.77 5.86 7.80
N ILE A 40 -11.49 5.78 7.50
CA ILE A 40 -10.88 6.53 6.40
C ILE A 40 -11.42 6.05 5.05
N SER A 41 -11.67 4.74 4.89
CA SER A 41 -12.31 4.18 3.68
C SER A 41 -13.67 4.80 3.41
N ASP A 42 -14.51 4.98 4.44
CA ASP A 42 -15.84 5.60 4.32
C ASP A 42 -15.72 7.05 3.82
N ILE A 43 -14.77 7.81 4.36
CA ILE A 43 -14.56 9.21 3.98
C ILE A 43 -14.07 9.30 2.53
N ILE A 44 -13.16 8.42 2.11
CA ILE A 44 -12.67 8.38 0.72
C ILE A 44 -13.81 8.00 -0.22
N GLU A 45 -14.66 7.03 0.14
CA GLU A 45 -15.83 6.66 -0.66
C GLU A 45 -16.77 7.86 -0.85
N LEU A 46 -17.04 8.64 0.19
CA LEU A 46 -17.83 9.85 0.09
C LEU A 46 -17.18 10.89 -0.83
N CYS A 47 -15.88 11.09 -0.74
CA CYS A 47 -15.12 11.95 -1.66
C CYS A 47 -15.24 11.47 -3.11
N ASN A 48 -15.16 10.16 -3.35
CA ASN A 48 -15.32 9.57 -4.68
C ASN A 48 -16.74 9.74 -5.22
N LEU A 49 -17.77 9.55 -4.38
CA LEU A 49 -19.16 9.81 -4.78
C LEU A 49 -19.39 11.27 -5.19
N TYR A 50 -18.77 12.21 -4.45
CA TYR A 50 -18.82 13.62 -4.79
C TYR A 50 -18.10 13.93 -6.11
N SER A 51 -16.85 13.48 -6.26
CA SER A 51 -16.03 13.71 -7.46
C SER A 51 -16.65 13.08 -8.71
N SER A 52 -17.26 11.90 -8.59
CA SER A 52 -17.98 11.21 -9.66
C SER A 52 -19.39 11.74 -9.90
N LYS A 53 -19.80 12.83 -9.24
CA LYS A 53 -21.14 13.46 -9.33
C LYS A 53 -22.27 12.50 -8.98
N LYS A 54 -22.01 11.44 -8.22
CA LYS A 54 -23.01 10.48 -7.74
C LYS A 54 -23.71 11.02 -6.48
N TYR A 55 -24.46 12.10 -6.62
CA TYR A 55 -25.02 12.84 -5.48
C TYR A 55 -26.12 12.11 -4.74
N ASN A 56 -26.92 11.23 -5.40
CA ASN A 56 -27.99 10.52 -4.73
C ASN A 56 -27.50 9.60 -3.60
N PRO A 57 -26.57 8.64 -3.82
CA PRO A 57 -26.02 7.82 -2.74
C PRO A 57 -25.29 8.67 -1.69
N LEU A 58 -24.57 9.72 -2.09
CA LEU A 58 -23.92 10.65 -1.15
C LEU A 58 -24.94 11.30 -0.19
N ILE A 59 -26.03 11.84 -0.72
CA ILE A 59 -27.11 12.48 0.07
C ILE A 59 -27.76 11.46 1.04
N VAL A 60 -28.05 10.24 0.56
CA VAL A 60 -28.60 9.17 1.38
C VAL A 60 -27.68 8.84 2.56
N TYR A 61 -26.38 8.70 2.29
CA TYR A 61 -25.40 8.42 3.34
C TYR A 61 -25.34 9.56 4.38
N LEU A 62 -25.23 10.81 3.92
CA LEU A 62 -25.16 11.99 4.80
C LEU A 62 -26.39 12.14 5.69
N LYS A 63 -27.61 11.92 5.14
CA LYS A 63 -28.85 11.93 5.91
C LYS A 63 -28.87 10.84 6.97
N LYS A 64 -28.41 9.62 6.66
CA LYS A 64 -28.30 8.51 7.60
C LYS A 64 -27.34 8.84 8.77
N ASN A 65 -26.32 9.64 8.52
CA ASN A 65 -25.38 10.10 9.54
C ASN A 65 -25.84 11.35 10.30
N GLY A 66 -27.03 11.87 10.01
CA GLY A 66 -27.66 12.99 10.72
C GLY A 66 -27.36 14.35 10.13
N PHE A 67 -26.79 14.43 8.92
CA PHE A 67 -26.66 15.68 8.20
C PHE A 67 -28.04 16.15 7.71
N LYS A 68 -28.44 17.37 8.07
CA LYS A 68 -29.75 17.91 7.67
C LYS A 68 -29.65 18.56 6.30
N ILE A 69 -30.49 18.11 5.37
CA ILE A 69 -30.54 18.63 3.99
C ILE A 69 -31.97 19.03 3.68
N ASN A 70 -32.32 20.28 3.97
CA ASN A 70 -33.66 20.82 3.84
C ASN A 70 -33.75 21.94 2.78
N SER A 71 -32.63 22.52 2.37
CA SER A 71 -32.59 23.69 1.52
C SER A 71 -31.45 23.63 0.51
N PHE A 72 -31.46 24.53 -0.46
CA PHE A 72 -30.37 24.72 -1.40
C PHE A 72 -29.05 25.14 -0.70
N LYS A 73 -29.16 25.92 0.40
CA LYS A 73 -27.99 26.29 1.22
C LYS A 73 -27.28 25.07 1.81
N ASP A 74 -28.02 24.03 2.20
CA ASP A 74 -27.43 22.80 2.73
C ASP A 74 -26.67 22.02 1.65
N LYS A 75 -27.20 22.04 0.41
CA LYS A 75 -26.46 21.43 -0.74
C LYS A 75 -25.15 22.17 -1.01
N LYS A 76 -25.14 23.51 -0.92
CA LYS A 76 -23.93 24.32 -1.08
C LYS A 76 -22.90 23.97 -0.02
N LYS A 77 -23.31 23.84 1.25
CA LYS A 77 -22.43 23.39 2.35
C LYS A 77 -21.83 22.02 2.09
N ILE A 78 -22.58 21.09 1.53
CA ILE A 78 -22.04 19.77 1.15
C ILE A 78 -20.90 19.93 0.15
N SER A 79 -21.08 20.72 -0.90
CA SER A 79 -20.02 20.99 -1.87
C SER A 79 -18.80 21.61 -1.21
N GLU A 80 -18.98 22.62 -0.37
CA GLU A 80 -17.89 23.28 0.38
C GLU A 80 -17.11 22.26 1.24
N HIS A 81 -17.79 21.34 1.92
CA HIS A 81 -17.13 20.30 2.71
C HIS A 81 -16.30 19.36 1.85
N PHE A 82 -16.83 18.86 0.73
CA PHE A 82 -16.11 17.91 -0.10
C PHE A 82 -15.00 18.56 -0.94
N GLU A 83 -15.18 19.79 -1.41
CA GLU A 83 -14.11 20.57 -2.01
C GLU A 83 -12.97 20.82 -1.02
N TYR A 84 -13.30 21.13 0.23
CA TYR A 84 -12.30 21.25 1.28
C TYR A 84 -11.55 19.94 1.54
N LEU A 85 -12.25 18.80 1.69
CA LEU A 85 -11.64 17.49 1.92
C LEU A 85 -10.71 17.06 0.77
N LEU A 86 -11.08 17.36 -0.47
CA LEU A 86 -10.31 16.98 -1.65
C LEU A 86 -9.04 17.84 -1.85
N ASN A 87 -9.04 19.08 -1.35
CA ASN A 87 -7.95 20.04 -1.57
C ASN A 87 -7.11 20.35 -0.32
N THR A 88 -7.42 19.71 0.82
CA THR A 88 -6.72 19.97 2.08
C THR A 88 -5.41 19.21 2.20
N LYS A 89 -4.49 19.77 3.01
CA LYS A 89 -3.25 19.12 3.44
C LYS A 89 -3.33 18.52 4.86
N LEU A 90 -4.54 18.34 5.37
CA LEU A 90 -4.75 17.77 6.68
C LEU A 90 -4.28 16.32 6.78
N ASN A 91 -3.79 15.93 7.94
CA ASN A 91 -3.45 14.54 8.25
C ASN A 91 -4.73 13.72 8.56
N LEU A 92 -4.58 12.40 8.72
CA LEU A 92 -5.73 11.52 8.92
C LEU A 92 -6.51 11.84 10.21
N GLN A 93 -5.85 12.24 11.30
CA GLN A 93 -6.53 12.61 12.54
C GLN A 93 -7.38 13.87 12.36
N GLU A 94 -6.81 14.89 11.75
CA GLU A 94 -7.50 16.17 11.49
C GLU A 94 -8.71 15.99 10.56
N ILE A 95 -8.61 15.11 9.57
CA ILE A 95 -9.73 14.73 8.67
C ILE A 95 -10.85 14.03 9.44
N LEU A 96 -10.51 13.06 10.29
CA LEU A 96 -11.48 12.37 11.14
C LEU A 96 -12.23 13.35 12.02
N ASP A 97 -11.49 14.24 12.71
CA ASP A 97 -12.08 15.25 13.59
C ASP A 97 -12.99 16.21 12.84
N TYR A 98 -12.55 16.65 11.64
CA TYR A 98 -13.36 17.49 10.77
C TYR A 98 -14.68 16.79 10.34
N CYS A 99 -14.60 15.54 9.88
CA CYS A 99 -15.76 14.78 9.42
C CYS A 99 -16.75 14.49 10.56
N PHE A 100 -16.28 14.17 11.75
CA PHE A 100 -17.14 13.93 12.90
C PHE A 100 -17.79 15.22 13.42
N LYS A 101 -17.03 16.31 13.51
CA LYS A 101 -17.53 17.63 13.89
C LYS A 101 -18.65 18.12 12.97
N ASN A 102 -18.48 17.92 11.67
CA ASN A 102 -19.44 18.36 10.66
C ASN A 102 -20.53 17.31 10.34
N LYS A 103 -20.59 16.21 11.07
CA LYS A 103 -21.59 15.11 10.90
C LYS A 103 -21.59 14.49 9.51
N LEU A 104 -20.45 14.52 8.82
CA LEU A 104 -20.30 13.85 7.53
C LEU A 104 -20.24 12.33 7.71
N VAL A 105 -19.61 11.89 8.81
CA VAL A 105 -19.52 10.48 9.23
C VAL A 105 -19.84 10.39 10.72
N LYS A 106 -20.40 9.28 11.15
CA LYS A 106 -20.61 8.95 12.57
C LYS A 106 -19.52 7.99 13.05
N LYS A 107 -19.04 8.18 14.30
CA LYS A 107 -18.10 7.24 14.92
C LYS A 107 -18.74 5.87 15.08
N SER A 108 -18.18 4.86 14.41
CA SER A 108 -18.59 3.46 14.55
C SER A 108 -18.03 2.82 15.83
N GLU A 109 -18.61 1.69 16.24
CA GLU A 109 -18.08 0.93 17.38
C GLU A 109 -16.68 0.38 17.08
N SER A 110 -16.40 -0.02 15.83
CA SER A 110 -15.07 -0.45 15.39
C SER A 110 -14.03 0.66 15.55
N PHE A 111 -14.39 1.89 15.16
CA PHE A 111 -13.55 3.07 15.36
C PHE A 111 -13.23 3.31 16.85
N LYS A 112 -14.25 3.34 17.70
CA LYS A 112 -14.07 3.54 19.15
C LYS A 112 -13.17 2.47 19.76
N TYR A 113 -13.37 1.23 19.40
CA TYR A 113 -12.58 0.10 19.86
C TYR A 113 -11.10 0.21 19.40
N TYR A 114 -10.89 0.59 18.13
CA TYR A 114 -9.55 0.77 17.59
C TYR A 114 -8.78 1.86 18.35
N PHE A 115 -9.38 3.03 18.50
CA PHE A 115 -8.73 4.15 19.19
C PHE A 115 -8.48 3.86 20.67
N ASN A 116 -9.44 3.24 21.36
CA ASN A 116 -9.22 2.81 22.75
C ASN A 116 -8.04 1.83 22.86
N LYS A 117 -7.97 0.82 21.99
CA LYS A 117 -6.82 -0.10 21.99
C LYS A 117 -5.50 0.58 21.65
N LYS A 118 -5.51 1.53 20.72
CA LYS A 118 -4.32 2.32 20.38
C LYS A 118 -3.85 3.13 21.60
N ASP A 119 -4.77 3.84 22.26
CA ASP A 119 -4.45 4.72 23.38
C ASP A 119 -3.95 3.92 24.60
N VAL A 120 -4.58 2.80 24.93
CA VAL A 120 -4.10 1.87 25.97
C VAL A 120 -2.70 1.37 25.63
N PHE A 121 -2.48 0.89 24.40
CA PHE A 121 -1.17 0.39 23.99
C PHE A 121 -0.07 1.47 24.06
N LEU A 122 -0.35 2.69 23.60
CA LEU A 122 0.63 3.78 23.66
C LEU A 122 0.94 4.18 25.10
N LYS A 123 -0.08 4.23 25.98
CA LYS A 123 0.11 4.49 27.41
C LYS A 123 0.96 3.39 28.08
N ASP A 124 0.68 2.13 27.81
CA ASP A 124 1.46 1.01 28.34
C ASP A 124 2.90 1.05 27.83
N TYR A 125 3.11 1.40 26.57
CA TYR A 125 4.45 1.58 26.00
C TYR A 125 5.23 2.69 26.73
N GLU A 126 4.62 3.87 26.92
CA GLU A 126 5.25 5.00 27.61
C GLU A 126 5.55 4.73 29.08
N ASN A 127 4.80 3.85 29.72
CA ASN A 127 5.04 3.43 31.10
C ASN A 127 6.08 2.32 31.24
N ASN A 128 6.48 1.66 30.14
CA ASN A 128 7.42 0.55 30.15
C ASN A 128 8.84 1.03 29.80
N GLN A 129 9.71 1.09 30.82
CA GLN A 129 11.09 1.56 30.66
C GLN A 129 11.89 0.66 29.67
N ASN A 130 11.70 -0.67 29.71
CA ASN A 130 12.40 -1.59 28.81
C ASN A 130 12.08 -1.31 27.34
N HIS A 131 10.84 -0.92 27.01
CA HIS A 131 10.48 -0.57 25.64
C HIS A 131 11.15 0.74 25.20
N LYS A 132 11.24 1.73 26.07
CA LYS A 132 11.93 3.01 25.78
C LYS A 132 13.44 2.82 25.60
N ASP A 133 14.03 2.00 26.45
CA ASP A 133 15.46 1.71 26.36
C ASP A 133 15.78 0.94 25.08
N PHE A 134 14.97 -0.08 24.73
CA PHE A 134 15.11 -0.79 23.48
C PHE A 134 14.95 0.16 22.28
N GLU A 135 13.95 1.03 22.25
CA GLU A 135 13.75 2.02 21.20
C GLU A 135 14.98 2.92 21.02
N LYS A 136 15.50 3.45 22.12
CA LYS A 136 16.69 4.32 22.12
C LYS A 136 17.90 3.60 21.52
N GLN A 137 18.13 2.37 21.96
CA GLN A 137 19.25 1.55 21.47
C GLN A 137 19.08 1.14 20.01
N PHE A 138 17.88 0.73 19.62
CA PHE A 138 17.54 0.35 18.25
C PHE A 138 17.77 1.53 17.28
N ASN A 139 17.28 2.71 17.60
CA ASN A 139 17.43 3.92 16.78
C ASN A 139 18.88 4.40 16.72
N ASN A 140 19.67 4.11 17.74
CA ASN A 140 21.09 4.46 17.81
C ASN A 140 22.01 3.34 17.26
N GLY A 141 21.49 2.48 16.39
CA GLY A 141 22.28 1.49 15.65
C GLY A 141 22.26 0.06 16.22
N GLY A 142 21.52 -0.21 17.31
CA GLY A 142 21.27 -1.56 17.85
C GLY A 142 20.14 -2.30 17.12
N ASN A 143 20.09 -2.23 15.81
CA ASN A 143 18.98 -2.75 15.00
C ASN A 143 19.13 -4.22 14.61
N THR A 144 20.05 -4.94 15.24
CA THR A 144 20.19 -6.39 15.17
C THR A 144 20.65 -6.92 16.54
N PRO A 145 20.37 -8.21 16.90
CA PRO A 145 20.86 -8.79 18.16
C PRO A 145 22.36 -8.64 18.33
N LYS A 146 23.13 -8.92 17.26
CA LYS A 146 24.59 -8.76 17.27
C LYS A 146 25.03 -7.33 17.60
N ARG A 147 24.43 -6.32 16.97
CA ARG A 147 24.76 -4.91 17.20
C ARG A 147 24.36 -4.42 18.59
N LEU A 148 23.27 -4.96 19.17
CA LEU A 148 22.91 -4.69 20.56
C LEU A 148 23.98 -5.20 21.52
N LYS A 149 24.46 -6.43 21.31
CA LYS A 149 25.54 -6.99 22.11
C LYS A 149 26.85 -6.21 21.95
N ASP A 150 27.26 -5.96 20.69
CA ASP A 150 28.53 -5.30 20.41
C ASP A 150 28.61 -3.85 20.93
N LYS A 151 27.48 -3.13 20.93
CA LYS A 151 27.46 -1.69 21.21
C LYS A 151 26.97 -1.34 22.62
N TYR A 152 26.10 -2.17 23.19
CA TYR A 152 25.41 -1.88 24.46
C TYR A 152 25.58 -2.99 25.49
N ASP A 153 26.29 -4.06 25.17
CA ASP A 153 26.48 -5.27 26.02
C ASP A 153 25.13 -5.90 26.45
N ILE A 154 24.14 -5.84 25.54
CA ILE A 154 22.80 -6.39 25.76
C ILE A 154 22.65 -7.66 24.92
N GLU A 155 22.48 -8.78 25.60
CA GLU A 155 22.26 -10.07 24.99
C GLU A 155 20.77 -10.39 24.95
N LEU A 156 20.18 -10.42 23.76
CA LEU A 156 18.81 -10.86 23.52
C LEU A 156 18.83 -12.03 22.55
N SER A 157 18.01 -13.03 22.82
CA SER A 157 17.72 -14.07 21.84
C SER A 157 17.03 -13.47 20.60
N ASP A 158 17.10 -14.17 19.49
CA ASP A 158 16.43 -13.74 18.24
C ASP A 158 14.91 -13.57 18.43
N GLU A 159 14.30 -14.38 19.30
CA GLU A 159 12.86 -14.29 19.60
C GLU A 159 12.53 -13.04 20.42
N GLU A 160 13.30 -12.76 21.45
CA GLU A 160 13.12 -11.56 22.29
C GLU A 160 13.34 -10.28 21.48
N PHE A 161 14.38 -10.26 20.64
CA PHE A 161 14.62 -9.15 19.74
C PHE A 161 13.45 -8.92 18.78
N LYS A 162 12.99 -9.97 18.08
CA LYS A 162 11.83 -9.88 17.17
C LYS A 162 10.55 -9.43 17.87
N LYS A 163 10.34 -9.87 19.12
CA LYS A 163 9.20 -9.42 19.94
C LYS A 163 9.28 -7.94 20.24
N SER A 164 10.44 -7.47 20.69
CA SER A 164 10.68 -6.04 21.00
C SER A 164 10.59 -5.18 19.76
N GLU A 165 11.17 -5.61 18.64
CA GLU A 165 11.07 -4.96 17.34
C GLU A 165 9.61 -4.85 16.86
N LYS A 166 8.81 -5.90 17.00
CA LYS A 166 7.39 -5.90 16.64
C LYS A 166 6.58 -4.90 17.46
N ILE A 167 6.89 -4.77 18.75
CA ILE A 167 6.26 -3.79 19.65
C ILE A 167 6.65 -2.36 19.22
N LEU A 168 7.93 -2.12 18.97
CA LEU A 168 8.44 -0.84 18.48
C LEU A 168 7.81 -0.46 17.13
N LYS A 169 7.80 -1.37 16.15
CA LYS A 169 7.14 -1.14 14.85
C LYS A 169 5.65 -0.80 14.99
N LYS A 170 4.96 -1.44 15.95
CA LYS A 170 3.55 -1.14 16.23
C LYS A 170 3.38 0.26 16.81
N LYS A 171 4.24 0.68 17.75
CA LYS A 171 4.23 2.04 18.33
C LYS A 171 4.48 3.09 17.24
N THR A 172 5.55 2.91 16.47
CA THR A 172 5.92 3.82 15.37
C THR A 172 4.80 3.95 14.34
N PHE A 173 4.18 2.83 13.95
CA PHE A 173 3.05 2.83 13.04
C PHE A 173 1.88 3.68 13.55
N PHE A 174 1.47 3.54 14.81
CA PHE A 174 0.39 4.33 15.36
C PHE A 174 0.69 5.84 15.42
N ILE A 175 1.94 6.19 15.67
CA ILE A 175 2.36 7.60 15.70
C ILE A 175 2.39 8.14 14.25
N ASP A 176 3.03 7.45 13.33
CA ASP A 176 3.24 7.93 11.96
C ASP A 176 1.94 7.98 11.17
N LEU A 177 1.01 7.04 11.39
CA LEU A 177 -0.30 6.98 10.71
C LEU A 177 -1.13 8.26 10.95
N PHE A 178 -1.03 8.86 12.15
CA PHE A 178 -1.77 10.07 12.53
C PHE A 178 -0.88 11.31 12.61
N SER A 179 0.38 11.22 12.16
CA SER A 179 1.30 12.34 12.18
C SER A 179 1.01 13.34 11.04
N LYS A 180 1.52 14.57 11.21
CA LYS A 180 1.48 15.60 10.15
C LYS A 180 2.29 15.24 8.89
N LYS A 181 3.08 14.17 8.94
CA LYS A 181 3.86 13.69 7.78
C LYS A 181 3.00 13.01 6.73
N LEU A 182 1.87 12.41 7.13
CA LEU A 182 0.96 11.69 6.25
C LEU A 182 -0.28 12.54 5.96
N GLU A 183 -0.38 13.09 4.77
CA GLU A 183 -1.53 13.85 4.32
C GLU A 183 -2.66 12.91 3.85
N PHE A 184 -3.92 13.30 4.08
CA PHE A 184 -5.09 12.56 3.60
C PHE A 184 -5.11 12.40 2.07
N LYS A 185 -4.49 13.33 1.35
CA LYS A 185 -4.34 13.25 -0.10
C LYS A 185 -3.65 11.96 -0.55
N GLU A 186 -2.66 11.47 0.19
CA GLU A 186 -2.00 10.20 -0.13
C GLU A 186 -2.94 9.00 -0.01
N ALA A 187 -3.88 9.03 0.94
CA ALA A 187 -4.92 8.02 1.05
C ALA A 187 -5.90 8.07 -0.14
N ILE A 188 -6.29 9.27 -0.59
CA ILE A 188 -7.11 9.45 -1.81
C ILE A 188 -6.37 8.92 -3.03
N ASN A 189 -5.10 9.27 -3.20
CA ASN A 189 -4.27 8.83 -4.33
C ASN A 189 -4.10 7.31 -4.35
N TYR A 190 -3.90 6.69 -3.19
CA TYR A 190 -3.87 5.23 -3.08
C TYR A 190 -5.18 4.57 -3.54
N TYR A 191 -6.34 5.11 -3.13
CA TYR A 191 -7.64 4.59 -3.58
C TYR A 191 -7.92 4.85 -5.06
N ARG A 192 -7.47 5.97 -5.60
CA ARG A 192 -7.49 6.20 -7.05
C ARG A 192 -6.66 5.13 -7.77
N TYR A 193 -5.43 4.93 -7.35
CA TYR A 193 -4.59 3.85 -7.87
C TYR A 193 -5.29 2.47 -7.83
N LEU A 194 -6.04 2.16 -6.76
CA LEU A 194 -6.79 0.90 -6.68
C LEU A 194 -7.96 0.82 -7.67
N ASN A 195 -8.62 1.94 -7.95
CA ASN A 195 -9.83 2.01 -8.77
C ASN A 195 -9.55 2.39 -10.23
N GLU A 196 -8.52 3.22 -10.46
CA GLU A 196 -8.13 3.76 -11.77
C GLU A 196 -7.04 2.91 -12.46
N GLU A 197 -6.75 1.71 -11.96
CA GLU A 197 -5.79 0.78 -12.59
C GLU A 197 -6.09 0.47 -14.06
N ILE A 198 -7.31 0.75 -14.51
CA ILE A 198 -7.70 0.61 -15.92
C ILE A 198 -7.16 1.78 -16.76
N GLU A 199 -6.84 2.92 -16.15
CA GLU A 199 -6.33 4.14 -16.82
C GLU A 199 -4.83 4.41 -16.55
N SER A 200 -4.19 3.66 -15.64
CA SER A 200 -2.76 3.83 -15.39
C SER A 200 -1.92 3.11 -16.46
N GLU A 201 -0.83 3.76 -16.90
CA GLU A 201 0.15 3.13 -17.82
C GLU A 201 0.85 1.90 -17.20
N TYR A 202 0.72 1.71 -15.87
CA TYR A 202 1.39 0.66 -15.11
C TYR A 202 0.40 -0.15 -14.28
N ILE A 203 0.36 -1.45 -14.53
CA ILE A 203 -0.51 -2.39 -13.79
C ILE A 203 0.29 -3.61 -13.34
N THR A 204 -0.03 -4.17 -12.17
CA THR A 204 0.62 -5.41 -11.73
C THR A 204 0.05 -6.61 -12.48
N MET A 205 0.89 -7.63 -12.78
CA MET A 205 0.48 -8.82 -13.52
C MET A 205 -0.76 -9.52 -12.93
N HIS A 206 -0.90 -9.54 -11.60
CA HIS A 206 -2.05 -10.15 -10.92
C HIS A 206 -3.38 -9.45 -11.21
N LYS A 207 -3.33 -8.15 -11.44
CA LYS A 207 -4.53 -7.32 -11.65
C LYS A 207 -4.98 -7.26 -13.11
N THR A 208 -4.14 -7.70 -14.05
CA THR A 208 -4.52 -7.79 -15.47
C THR A 208 -5.51 -8.92 -15.74
N LYS A 209 -5.84 -9.77 -14.75
CA LYS A 209 -6.74 -10.91 -14.94
C LYS A 209 -8.14 -10.44 -15.36
N GLY A 210 -8.57 -10.86 -16.56
CA GLY A 210 -9.90 -10.53 -17.12
C GLY A 210 -9.94 -9.28 -17.99
N SER A 211 -8.85 -8.47 -18.07
CA SER A 211 -8.78 -7.30 -18.96
C SER A 211 -8.12 -7.66 -20.29
N GLY A 212 -8.58 -7.04 -21.38
CA GLY A 212 -7.90 -7.04 -22.68
C GLY A 212 -7.18 -5.70 -22.88
N ILE A 213 -5.88 -5.75 -23.16
CA ILE A 213 -5.03 -4.56 -23.31
C ILE A 213 -4.43 -4.59 -24.71
N GLU A 214 -4.54 -3.51 -25.47
CA GLU A 214 -4.08 -3.51 -26.87
C GLU A 214 -2.58 -3.77 -26.99
N ASN A 215 -1.78 -3.05 -26.24
CA ASN A 215 -0.33 -3.14 -26.27
C ASN A 215 0.20 -3.37 -24.85
N VAL A 216 0.98 -4.43 -24.67
CA VAL A 216 1.50 -4.81 -23.35
C VAL A 216 3.02 -4.92 -23.40
N ILE A 217 3.69 -4.32 -22.45
CA ILE A 217 5.11 -4.56 -22.17
C ILE A 217 5.22 -5.33 -20.85
N VAL A 218 5.73 -6.54 -20.90
CA VAL A 218 6.00 -7.37 -19.72
C VAL A 218 7.48 -7.26 -19.37
N VAL A 219 7.79 -6.76 -18.18
CA VAL A 219 9.16 -6.68 -17.69
C VAL A 219 9.41 -7.86 -16.76
N LEU A 220 10.33 -8.74 -17.13
CA LEU A 220 10.78 -9.89 -16.34
C LEU A 220 12.06 -9.52 -15.61
N ASP A 221 11.91 -9.02 -14.38
CA ASP A 221 13.01 -8.63 -13.51
C ASP A 221 12.92 -9.38 -12.18
N GLU A 222 13.92 -10.19 -11.88
CA GLU A 222 14.03 -10.95 -10.64
C GLU A 222 15.18 -10.47 -9.74
N TYR A 223 16.03 -9.57 -10.18
CA TYR A 223 17.24 -9.16 -9.45
C TYR A 223 16.96 -8.51 -8.09
N PHE A 224 15.78 -7.91 -7.94
CA PHE A 224 15.34 -7.30 -6.69
C PHE A 224 14.23 -8.07 -5.98
N TRP A 225 13.88 -9.30 -6.45
CA TRP A 225 12.71 -10.04 -5.99
C TRP A 225 13.04 -11.46 -5.54
N ASN A 226 12.99 -11.72 -4.26
CA ASN A 226 13.19 -13.08 -3.71
C ASN A 226 12.00 -14.04 -3.98
N LYS A 227 10.84 -13.52 -4.43
CA LYS A 227 9.61 -14.31 -4.61
C LYS A 227 9.46 -14.89 -6.02
N TYR A 228 10.14 -14.33 -7.00
CA TYR A 228 10.02 -14.70 -8.41
C TYR A 228 11.37 -15.07 -9.00
N ASN A 229 11.34 -16.04 -9.88
CA ASN A 229 12.48 -16.41 -10.70
C ASN A 229 11.95 -16.73 -12.10
N PHE A 230 11.97 -15.75 -12.98
CA PHE A 230 11.44 -15.89 -14.32
C PHE A 230 12.32 -16.77 -15.23
N LYS A 231 13.59 -16.98 -14.89
CA LYS A 231 14.45 -17.99 -15.53
C LYS A 231 13.79 -19.39 -15.45
N SER A 232 13.04 -19.65 -14.38
CA SER A 232 12.31 -20.90 -14.19
C SER A 232 11.21 -21.18 -15.25
N ILE A 233 10.85 -20.20 -16.06
CA ILE A 233 9.85 -20.41 -17.12
C ILE A 233 10.36 -21.41 -18.16
N TYR A 234 11.65 -21.36 -18.46
CA TYR A 234 12.33 -22.17 -19.46
C TYR A 234 13.44 -23.07 -18.90
N ASP A 235 13.85 -22.89 -17.67
CA ASP A 235 14.86 -23.72 -17.01
C ASP A 235 14.20 -24.86 -16.23
N SER A 236 14.36 -26.09 -16.75
CA SER A 236 13.79 -27.30 -16.17
C SER A 236 14.52 -27.80 -14.90
N THR A 237 15.67 -27.21 -14.56
CA THR A 237 16.44 -27.59 -13.34
C THR A 237 15.85 -26.96 -12.08
N ILE A 238 15.01 -25.94 -12.22
CA ILE A 238 14.38 -25.27 -11.08
C ILE A 238 13.17 -26.07 -10.59
N GLU A 239 13.00 -26.09 -9.26
CA GLU A 239 11.91 -26.77 -8.57
C GLU A 239 10.54 -26.55 -9.25
N GLU A 240 9.82 -27.64 -9.51
CA GLU A 240 8.58 -27.64 -10.30
C GLU A 240 7.52 -26.66 -9.76
N GLY A 241 7.36 -26.58 -8.44
CA GLY A 241 6.40 -25.69 -7.80
C GLY A 241 6.69 -24.20 -8.06
N LYS A 242 7.96 -23.80 -8.05
CA LYS A 242 8.39 -22.45 -8.38
C LYS A 242 8.23 -22.17 -9.87
N ARG A 243 8.61 -23.13 -10.72
CA ARG A 243 8.46 -23.06 -12.18
C ARG A 243 7.01 -22.84 -12.57
N TYR A 244 6.10 -23.68 -12.09
CA TYR A 244 4.67 -23.59 -12.38
C TYR A 244 4.06 -22.24 -11.95
N LYS A 245 4.44 -21.73 -10.78
CA LYS A 245 3.99 -20.42 -10.27
C LYS A 245 4.42 -19.27 -11.19
N ASN A 246 5.68 -19.25 -11.62
CA ASN A 246 6.21 -18.20 -12.49
C ASN A 246 5.67 -18.30 -13.93
N GLN A 247 5.52 -19.51 -14.46
CA GLN A 247 4.88 -19.74 -15.76
C GLN A 247 3.43 -19.27 -15.77
N LYS A 248 2.67 -19.56 -14.72
CA LYS A 248 1.28 -19.11 -14.59
C LYS A 248 1.19 -17.58 -14.54
N LEU A 249 2.08 -16.92 -13.81
CA LEU A 249 2.12 -15.46 -13.72
C LEU A 249 2.47 -14.84 -15.06
N PHE A 250 3.49 -15.36 -15.73
CA PHE A 250 3.90 -14.91 -17.06
C PHE A 250 2.78 -15.12 -18.09
N TYR A 251 2.10 -16.28 -18.08
CA TYR A 251 0.95 -16.54 -18.93
C TYR A 251 -0.16 -15.52 -18.70
N VAL A 252 -0.49 -15.21 -17.44
CA VAL A 252 -1.52 -14.22 -17.11
C VAL A 252 -1.15 -12.84 -17.67
N ALA A 253 0.09 -12.40 -17.53
CA ALA A 253 0.54 -11.11 -18.05
C ALA A 253 0.50 -11.05 -19.59
N SER A 254 1.03 -12.09 -20.26
CA SER A 254 1.17 -12.13 -21.72
C SER A 254 -0.16 -12.34 -22.44
N SER A 255 -1.06 -13.16 -21.88
CA SER A 255 -2.36 -13.50 -22.48
C SER A 255 -3.38 -12.35 -22.44
N ARG A 256 -3.04 -11.20 -21.86
CA ARG A 256 -3.91 -10.02 -21.85
C ARG A 256 -3.74 -9.14 -23.08
N THR A 257 -2.71 -9.40 -23.85
CA THR A 257 -2.40 -8.62 -25.06
C THR A 257 -3.39 -8.92 -26.17
N ILE A 258 -3.97 -7.87 -26.76
CA ILE A 258 -4.86 -7.97 -27.92
C ILE A 258 -4.07 -7.78 -29.22
N LYS A 259 -3.12 -6.82 -29.27
CA LYS A 259 -2.38 -6.49 -30.50
C LYS A 259 -0.89 -6.79 -30.39
N ASN A 260 -0.18 -6.09 -29.51
CA ASN A 260 1.28 -6.17 -29.45
C ASN A 260 1.76 -6.54 -28.05
N LEU A 261 2.59 -7.57 -27.98
CA LEU A 261 3.29 -7.99 -26.76
C LEU A 261 4.79 -7.75 -26.94
N ALA A 262 5.37 -6.98 -26.05
CA ALA A 262 6.81 -6.86 -25.89
C ALA A 262 7.24 -7.42 -24.54
N ILE A 263 8.37 -8.09 -24.48
CA ILE A 263 8.94 -8.63 -23.25
C ILE A 263 10.33 -8.05 -23.07
N ILE A 264 10.57 -7.46 -21.92
CA ILE A 264 11.88 -6.94 -21.56
C ILE A 264 12.44 -7.82 -20.45
N ARG A 265 13.65 -8.33 -20.65
CA ARG A 265 14.38 -9.13 -19.68
C ARG A 265 15.85 -8.74 -19.67
N MET A 266 16.42 -8.62 -18.50
CA MET A 266 17.86 -8.59 -18.34
C MET A 266 18.38 -10.03 -18.37
N ILE A 267 19.34 -10.31 -19.22
CA ILE A 267 19.99 -11.62 -19.37
C ILE A 267 21.43 -11.55 -18.84
N GLU A 268 21.92 -12.66 -18.29
CA GLU A 268 23.24 -12.75 -17.68
C GLU A 268 24.31 -13.28 -18.65
N ASP A 269 23.89 -14.13 -19.58
CA ASP A 269 24.80 -14.84 -20.48
C ASP A 269 24.20 -15.08 -21.88
N GLU A 270 25.06 -15.54 -22.81
CA GLU A 270 24.66 -15.82 -24.18
C GLU A 270 23.78 -17.07 -24.33
N ASP A 271 23.79 -17.98 -23.38
CA ASP A 271 22.95 -19.18 -23.42
C ASP A 271 21.51 -18.81 -23.08
N GLU A 272 21.30 -17.89 -22.18
CA GLU A 272 19.98 -17.32 -21.91
C GLU A 272 19.42 -16.57 -23.15
N GLU A 273 20.29 -15.85 -23.88
CA GLU A 273 19.90 -15.18 -25.13
C GLU A 273 19.43 -16.20 -26.19
N LYS A 274 20.14 -17.33 -26.35
CA LYS A 274 19.72 -18.39 -27.30
C LYS A 274 18.37 -18.96 -26.94
N ILE A 275 18.16 -19.27 -25.67
CA ILE A 275 16.87 -19.79 -25.17
C ILE A 275 15.74 -18.80 -25.44
N MET A 276 15.95 -17.51 -25.17
CA MET A 276 14.93 -16.49 -25.43
C MET A 276 14.57 -16.41 -26.92
N LYS A 277 15.54 -16.57 -27.83
CA LYS A 277 15.29 -16.61 -29.27
C LYS A 277 14.47 -17.82 -29.74
N GLU A 278 14.49 -18.93 -29.02
CA GLU A 278 13.63 -20.08 -29.31
C GLU A 278 12.16 -19.84 -28.92
N TYR A 279 11.93 -19.07 -27.84
CA TYR A 279 10.59 -18.79 -27.33
C TYR A 279 9.91 -17.59 -27.99
N PHE A 280 10.68 -16.62 -28.51
CA PHE A 280 10.14 -15.38 -29.04
C PHE A 280 10.51 -15.18 -30.51
N LYS A 281 9.53 -14.81 -31.32
CA LYS A 281 9.65 -14.64 -32.76
C LYS A 281 10.67 -13.58 -33.18
N GLU A 282 10.74 -12.50 -32.40
CA GLU A 282 11.66 -11.39 -32.63
C GLU A 282 12.39 -11.05 -31.32
N CYS A 283 13.70 -11.13 -31.34
CA CYS A 283 14.56 -10.76 -30.20
C CYS A 283 15.58 -9.70 -30.60
N LYS A 284 15.65 -8.62 -29.81
CA LYS A 284 16.64 -7.57 -29.98
C LYS A 284 17.50 -7.45 -28.72
N LEU A 285 18.80 -7.68 -28.84
CA LEU A 285 19.75 -7.45 -27.75
C LEU A 285 20.10 -5.97 -27.69
N ILE A 286 19.95 -5.38 -26.49
CA ILE A 286 20.36 -4.02 -26.19
C ILE A 286 21.54 -4.12 -25.22
N LYS A 287 22.74 -3.80 -25.69
CA LYS A 287 23.94 -3.71 -24.83
C LYS A 287 24.00 -2.34 -24.18
N LYS A 288 24.35 -2.33 -22.88
CA LYS A 288 24.63 -1.10 -22.15
C LYS A 288 25.93 -0.49 -22.57
#